data_4dc8d469865b5e6bd2ce36c760548c1e
#
_entry.id   4dc8d469865b5e6bd2ce36c760548c1e
#
_cell.length_a   1.000
_cell.length_b   1.000
_cell.length_c   1.000
_cell.angle_alpha   90.00
_cell.angle_beta   90.00
_cell.angle_gamma   90.00
#
_symmetry.space_group_name_H-M   'P 1'
#
loop_
_entity.id
_entity.type
_entity.pdbx_description
1 polymer ?
#
loop_
_entity_poly.entity_id
_entity_poly.type
_entity_poly.pdbx_seq_one_letter_code
_entity_poly.pdbx_strand_id
1 'polypeptide(L)'
;MIVTSWKVKGIFKADAQKVSEEIAEIGEVVEPAEIVEKAKDESTELHKCFEWNNDIAAEKYRLHQARNLLGNLVFEYKDEPTKQEPIRLMFKTTENEGYKSINLIMQKPDEYKALLNRAYSELQAFKNKYKMLKELKEIFDLIP
;
A
#
# COMPACT_ATOMS: atom_id res chain seq x y z
N MET A 1 5.06 -13.05 14.10
CA MET A 1 5.57 -12.98 12.71
C MET A 1 4.45 -12.60 11.77
N ILE A 2 4.68 -11.65 10.87
CA ILE A 2 3.72 -11.27 9.85
C ILE A 2 4.03 -12.00 8.53
N VAL A 3 2.99 -12.26 7.75
CA VAL A 3 3.10 -12.85 6.42
C VAL A 3 2.43 -11.91 5.44
N THR A 4 3.16 -11.50 4.39
CA THR A 4 2.62 -10.65 3.35
C THR A 4 2.13 -11.46 2.16
N SER A 5 1.07 -10.98 1.52
CA SER A 5 0.49 -11.59 0.34
C SER A 5 -0.03 -10.49 -0.59
N TRP A 6 -0.46 -10.88 -1.78
CA TRP A 6 -1.11 -9.95 -2.70
C TRP A 6 -2.61 -9.91 -2.38
N LYS A 7 -3.17 -8.71 -2.33
CA LYS A 7 -4.61 -8.51 -2.12
C LYS A 7 -5.43 -9.23 -3.18
N VAL A 8 -4.99 -9.15 -4.43
CA VAL A 8 -5.59 -9.85 -5.57
C VAL A 8 -4.65 -10.97 -5.98
N LYS A 9 -5.08 -12.21 -5.80
CA LYS A 9 -4.27 -13.39 -6.14
C LYS A 9 -4.00 -13.41 -7.65
N GLY A 10 -2.74 -13.67 -8.00
CA GLY A 10 -2.31 -13.81 -9.38
C GLY A 10 -2.05 -12.50 -10.11
N ILE A 11 -2.19 -11.34 -9.44
CA ILE A 11 -1.92 -10.03 -10.06
C ILE A 11 -0.44 -9.86 -10.42
N PHE A 12 0.46 -10.42 -9.60
CA PHE A 12 1.90 -10.43 -9.86
C PHE A 12 2.42 -11.86 -9.75
N LYS A 13 3.42 -12.19 -10.58
CA LYS A 13 4.07 -13.51 -10.56
C LYS A 13 5.11 -13.62 -9.43
N ALA A 14 5.38 -12.54 -8.76
CA ALA A 14 6.39 -12.45 -7.70
C ALA A 14 5.82 -12.93 -6.36
N ASP A 15 6.70 -13.41 -5.49
CA ASP A 15 6.38 -13.76 -4.11
C ASP A 15 6.27 -12.49 -3.28
N ALA A 16 5.08 -12.22 -2.72
CA ALA A 16 4.79 -10.99 -1.98
C ALA A 16 5.68 -10.84 -0.74
N GLN A 17 6.01 -11.94 -0.05
CA GLN A 17 6.87 -11.89 1.13
C GLN A 17 8.28 -11.41 0.76
N LYS A 18 8.86 -11.97 -0.30
CA LYS A 18 10.17 -11.55 -0.79
C LYS A 18 10.16 -10.11 -1.28
N VAL A 19 9.10 -9.69 -1.97
CA VAL A 19 8.92 -8.31 -2.41
C VAL A 19 8.91 -7.38 -1.20
N SER A 20 8.16 -7.71 -0.15
CA SER A 20 8.10 -6.86 1.05
C SER A 20 9.46 -6.74 1.74
N GLU A 21 10.24 -7.81 1.75
CA GLU A 21 11.60 -7.81 2.31
C GLU A 21 12.53 -6.91 1.48
N GLU A 22 12.45 -6.97 0.17
CA GLU A 22 13.22 -6.11 -0.74
C GLU A 22 12.85 -4.64 -0.59
N ILE A 23 11.56 -4.35 -0.40
CA ILE A 23 11.10 -2.98 -0.15
C ILE A 23 11.67 -2.47 1.19
N ALA A 24 11.67 -3.30 2.23
CA ALA A 24 12.22 -2.94 3.53
C ALA A 24 13.73 -2.63 3.46
N GLU A 25 14.47 -3.28 2.56
CA GLU A 25 15.88 -3.00 2.33
C GLU A 25 16.12 -1.59 1.76
N ILE A 26 15.16 -1.03 1.04
CA ILE A 26 15.27 0.34 0.50
C ILE A 26 15.27 1.35 1.64
N GLY A 27 14.42 1.15 2.63
CA GLY A 27 14.30 2.03 3.79
C GLY A 27 12.93 1.98 4.41
N GLU A 28 12.75 2.73 5.49
CA GLU A 28 11.46 2.82 6.18
C GLU A 28 10.42 3.58 5.33
N VAL A 29 10.86 4.60 4.60
CA VAL A 29 10.03 5.37 3.66
C VAL A 29 10.52 5.05 2.25
N VAL A 30 9.60 4.66 1.39
CA VAL A 30 9.92 4.17 0.05
C VAL A 30 9.12 4.95 -0.99
N GLU A 31 9.80 5.51 -1.98
CA GLU A 31 9.15 6.17 -3.11
C GLU A 31 8.98 5.17 -4.28
N PRO A 32 7.89 5.31 -5.08
CA PRO A 32 7.69 4.43 -6.23
C PRO A 32 8.89 4.37 -7.18
N ALA A 33 9.58 5.50 -7.40
CA ALA A 33 10.78 5.55 -8.25
C ALA A 33 11.93 4.70 -7.70
N GLU A 34 12.08 4.61 -6.38
CA GLU A 34 13.09 3.77 -5.74
C GLU A 34 12.79 2.29 -5.95
N ILE A 35 11.52 1.92 -5.94
CA ILE A 35 11.09 0.54 -6.22
C ILE A 35 11.44 0.16 -7.66
N VAL A 36 11.13 1.03 -8.63
CA VAL A 36 11.48 0.81 -10.04
C VAL A 36 12.99 0.64 -10.20
N GLU A 37 13.77 1.51 -9.54
CA GLU A 37 15.23 1.46 -9.61
C GLU A 37 15.79 0.14 -9.06
N LYS A 38 15.31 -0.30 -7.90
CA LYS A 38 15.71 -1.59 -7.31
C LYS A 38 15.30 -2.76 -8.20
N ALA A 39 14.12 -2.69 -8.81
CA ALA A 39 13.57 -3.73 -9.67
C ALA A 39 14.33 -3.91 -10.98
N LYS A 40 15.16 -2.94 -11.40
CA LYS A 40 16.01 -3.06 -12.59
C LYS A 40 17.03 -4.20 -12.46
N ASP A 41 17.40 -4.55 -11.24
CA ASP A 41 18.26 -5.72 -10.98
C ASP A 41 17.42 -6.98 -11.21
N GLU A 42 17.80 -7.75 -12.23
CA GLU A 42 17.09 -8.97 -12.64
C GLU A 42 17.08 -10.06 -11.58
N SER A 43 17.97 -10.00 -10.59
CA SER A 43 18.02 -10.98 -9.50
C SER A 43 16.95 -10.73 -8.43
N THR A 44 16.27 -9.58 -8.45
CA THR A 44 15.26 -9.25 -7.45
C THR A 44 13.91 -9.88 -7.78
N GLU A 45 13.15 -10.15 -6.74
CA GLU A 45 11.74 -10.56 -6.89
C GLU A 45 10.89 -9.41 -7.45
N LEU A 46 11.23 -8.18 -7.07
CA LEU A 46 10.61 -6.97 -7.60
C LEU A 46 10.67 -6.87 -9.13
N HIS A 47 11.75 -7.35 -9.74
CA HIS A 47 11.91 -7.35 -11.19
C HIS A 47 10.73 -8.03 -11.90
N LYS A 48 10.20 -9.09 -11.32
CA LYS A 48 9.07 -9.85 -11.87
C LYS A 48 7.75 -9.10 -11.87
N CYS A 49 7.67 -7.99 -11.16
CA CYS A 49 6.45 -7.19 -11.02
C CYS A 49 6.26 -6.16 -12.14
N PHE A 50 7.22 -6.01 -13.05
CA PHE A 50 7.26 -4.90 -14.01
C PHE A 50 7.43 -5.37 -15.45
N GLU A 51 6.95 -4.54 -16.36
CA GLU A 51 7.21 -4.68 -17.80
C GLU A 51 8.50 -3.95 -18.16
N TRP A 52 9.44 -4.61 -18.82
CA TRP A 52 10.78 -4.06 -19.05
C TRP A 52 11.04 -3.62 -20.49
N ASN A 53 10.02 -3.15 -21.17
CA ASN A 53 10.14 -2.59 -22.52
C ASN A 53 10.63 -1.12 -22.43
N ASN A 54 11.66 -0.80 -23.22
CA ASN A 54 12.51 0.40 -23.04
C ASN A 54 12.08 1.66 -23.81
N ASP A 55 10.89 2.21 -23.56
CA ASP A 55 10.60 3.55 -24.04
C ASP A 55 10.11 4.46 -22.88
N ILE A 56 10.00 5.78 -23.15
CA ILE A 56 9.65 6.77 -22.14
C ILE A 56 8.25 6.53 -21.54
N ALA A 57 7.33 6.03 -22.37
CA ALA A 57 5.99 5.67 -21.91
C ALA A 57 6.04 4.50 -20.93
N ALA A 58 6.95 3.55 -21.15
CA ALA A 58 7.16 2.42 -20.27
C ALA A 58 7.66 2.85 -18.88
N GLU A 59 8.51 3.88 -18.78
CA GLU A 59 8.99 4.38 -17.50
C GLU A 59 7.84 4.93 -16.65
N LYS A 60 6.94 5.72 -17.25
CA LYS A 60 5.73 6.22 -16.57
C LYS A 60 4.81 5.09 -16.16
N TYR A 61 4.68 4.09 -17.02
CA TYR A 61 3.87 2.91 -16.72
C TYR A 61 4.44 2.11 -15.55
N ARG A 62 5.76 1.99 -15.45
CA ARG A 62 6.41 1.33 -14.32
C ARG A 62 6.14 2.03 -13.00
N LEU A 63 6.11 3.36 -12.97
CA LEU A 63 5.73 4.10 -11.76
C LEU A 63 4.28 3.78 -11.35
N HIS A 64 3.39 3.69 -12.33
CA HIS A 64 2.01 3.27 -12.07
C HIS A 64 1.96 1.85 -11.52
N GLN A 65 2.73 0.93 -12.09
CA GLN A 65 2.84 -0.44 -11.60
C GLN A 65 3.38 -0.49 -10.18
N ALA A 66 4.36 0.37 -9.84
CA ALA A 66 4.91 0.45 -8.49
C ALA A 66 3.85 0.90 -7.48
N ARG A 67 3.02 1.89 -7.82
CA ARG A 67 1.91 2.33 -6.96
C ARG A 67 0.89 1.22 -6.76
N ASN A 68 0.56 0.48 -7.83
CA ASN A 68 -0.36 -0.66 -7.74
C ASN A 68 0.20 -1.75 -6.85
N LEU A 69 1.48 -2.05 -6.97
CA LEU A 69 2.17 -3.02 -6.13
C LEU A 69 2.04 -2.64 -4.66
N LEU A 70 2.35 -1.39 -4.33
CA LEU A 70 2.26 -0.90 -2.95
C LEU A 70 0.83 -0.97 -2.39
N GLY A 71 -0.17 -0.69 -3.21
CA GLY A 71 -1.58 -0.79 -2.81
C GLY A 71 -2.10 -2.22 -2.68
N ASN A 72 -1.41 -3.19 -3.25
CA ASN A 72 -1.83 -4.61 -3.25
C ASN A 72 -1.09 -5.48 -2.23
N LEU A 73 -0.11 -4.93 -1.50
CA LEU A 73 0.54 -5.66 -0.41
C LEU A 73 -0.34 -5.65 0.82
N VAL A 74 -0.62 -6.83 1.32
CA VAL A 74 -1.38 -7.04 2.56
C VAL A 74 -0.60 -7.99 3.47
N PHE A 75 -0.95 -8.00 4.75
CA PHE A 75 -0.31 -8.87 5.73
C PHE A 75 -1.32 -9.42 6.72
N GLU A 76 -0.93 -10.50 7.39
CA GLU A 76 -1.67 -11.07 8.51
C GLU A 76 -0.68 -11.57 9.55
N TYR A 77 -1.13 -11.65 10.81
CA TYR A 77 -0.34 -12.21 11.89
C TYR A 77 -0.47 -13.73 11.87
N LYS A 78 0.64 -14.43 11.65
CA LYS A 78 0.66 -15.89 11.50
C LYS A 78 0.30 -16.62 12.80
N ASP A 79 0.62 -16.00 13.94
CA ASP A 79 0.45 -16.60 15.27
C ASP A 79 -0.93 -16.33 15.88
N GLU A 80 -1.73 -15.48 15.25
CA GLU A 80 -3.09 -15.20 15.64
C GLU A 80 -4.02 -15.56 14.50
N PRO A 81 -4.57 -16.81 14.48
CA PRO A 81 -5.54 -17.16 13.46
C PRO A 81 -6.82 -16.36 13.72
N THR A 82 -6.84 -15.13 13.27
CA THR A 82 -8.03 -14.30 13.28
C THR A 82 -8.81 -14.60 12.00
N LYS A 83 -10.14 -14.60 12.11
CA LYS A 83 -11.03 -14.67 10.98
C LYS A 83 -11.07 -13.38 10.17
N GLN A 84 -10.15 -12.45 10.48
CA GLN A 84 -10.05 -11.16 9.80
C GLN A 84 -9.32 -11.33 8.48
N GLU A 85 -9.78 -10.59 7.48
CA GLU A 85 -9.11 -10.49 6.20
C GLU A 85 -7.73 -9.85 6.37
N PRO A 86 -6.77 -10.17 5.48
CA PRO A 86 -5.47 -9.53 5.50
C PRO A 86 -5.59 -8.00 5.44
N ILE A 87 -4.67 -7.33 6.10
CA ILE A 87 -4.68 -5.88 6.31
C ILE A 87 -3.68 -5.23 5.34
N ARG A 88 -4.04 -4.09 4.79
CA ARG A 88 -3.15 -3.32 3.91
C ARG A 88 -1.84 -2.97 4.63
N LEU A 89 -0.71 -3.24 3.99
CA LEU A 89 0.62 -3.04 4.58
C LEU A 89 1.16 -1.62 4.39
N MET A 90 1.10 -1.08 3.17
CA MET A 90 1.80 0.15 2.81
C MET A 90 0.85 1.32 2.65
N PHE A 91 1.21 2.46 3.24
CA PHE A 91 0.44 3.68 3.17
C PHE A 91 1.32 4.84 2.75
N LYS A 92 0.77 5.72 1.91
CA LYS A 92 1.46 6.92 1.46
C LYS A 92 1.69 7.84 2.65
N THR A 93 2.91 8.36 2.77
CA THR A 93 3.24 9.33 3.81
C THR A 93 2.71 10.71 3.43
N THR A 94 2.63 11.64 4.40
CA THR A 94 2.20 13.01 4.17
C THR A 94 3.28 13.84 3.49
N GLU A 95 4.53 13.38 3.54
CA GLU A 95 5.68 14.06 2.95
C GLU A 95 6.11 13.32 1.68
N ASN A 96 6.23 14.05 0.57
CA ASN A 96 6.71 13.52 -0.71
C ASN A 96 5.81 12.39 -1.25
N GLU A 97 6.34 11.57 -2.14
CA GLU A 97 5.66 10.41 -2.74
C GLU A 97 5.99 9.09 -2.04
N GLY A 98 6.52 9.16 -0.82
CA GLY A 98 6.96 7.98 -0.09
C GLY A 98 5.82 7.16 0.51
N TYR A 99 6.08 5.89 0.67
CA TYR A 99 5.18 4.92 1.33
C TYR A 99 5.90 4.30 2.53
N LYS A 100 5.13 3.96 3.53
CA LYS A 100 5.65 3.37 4.78
C LYS A 100 4.71 2.29 5.28
N SER A 101 5.24 1.25 5.91
CA SER A 101 4.38 0.19 6.45
C SER A 101 3.56 0.69 7.63
N ILE A 102 2.33 0.20 7.77
CA ILE A 102 1.43 0.56 8.87
C ILE A 102 2.05 0.26 10.23
N ASN A 103 2.81 -0.82 10.33
CA ASN A 103 3.45 -1.21 11.60
C ASN A 103 4.45 -0.15 12.07
N LEU A 104 5.20 0.45 11.14
CA LEU A 104 6.14 1.53 11.46
C LEU A 104 5.40 2.84 11.76
N ILE A 105 4.36 3.15 11.01
CA ILE A 105 3.54 4.36 11.21
C ILE A 105 2.95 4.35 12.62
N MET A 106 2.44 3.21 13.07
CA MET A 106 1.79 3.08 14.38
C MET A 106 2.74 3.26 15.56
N GLN A 107 4.05 3.15 15.32
CA GLN A 107 5.06 3.36 16.36
C GLN A 107 5.36 4.85 16.61
N LYS A 108 4.93 5.74 15.72
CA LYS A 108 5.18 7.19 15.82
C LYS A 108 3.86 7.95 15.94
N PRO A 109 3.57 8.56 17.10
CA PRO A 109 2.27 9.24 17.32
C PRO A 109 1.92 10.29 16.28
N ASP A 110 2.89 11.08 15.81
CA ASP A 110 2.67 12.12 14.81
C ASP A 110 2.24 11.52 13.46
N GLU A 111 2.92 10.46 13.04
CA GLU A 111 2.62 9.78 11.77
C GLU A 111 1.29 9.05 11.83
N TYR A 112 1.00 8.40 12.96
CA TYR A 112 -0.28 7.76 13.20
C TYR A 112 -1.42 8.77 13.13
N LYS A 113 -1.27 9.90 13.79
CA LYS A 113 -2.28 10.97 13.79
C LYS A 113 -2.51 11.53 12.39
N ALA A 114 -1.44 11.71 11.61
CA ALA A 114 -1.54 12.20 10.23
C ALA A 114 -2.30 11.21 9.34
N LEU A 115 -2.04 9.91 9.49
CA LEU A 115 -2.77 8.87 8.76
C LEU A 115 -4.24 8.85 9.17
N LEU A 116 -4.53 8.93 10.46
CA LEU A 116 -5.90 8.96 10.97
C LEU A 116 -6.68 10.16 10.43
N ASN A 117 -6.05 11.35 10.41
CA ASN A 117 -6.67 12.56 9.86
C ASN A 117 -6.98 12.41 8.37
N ARG A 118 -6.10 11.77 7.62
CA ARG A 118 -6.34 11.50 6.20
C ARG A 118 -7.52 10.53 6.02
N ALA A 119 -7.60 9.50 6.87
CA ALA A 119 -8.72 8.57 6.84
C ALA A 119 -10.05 9.29 7.12
N TYR A 120 -10.07 10.21 8.08
CA TYR A 120 -11.26 11.03 8.35
C TYR A 120 -11.64 11.91 7.15
N SER A 121 -10.65 12.49 6.48
CA SER A 121 -10.91 13.29 5.27
C SER A 121 -11.51 12.46 4.16
N GLU A 122 -11.04 11.25 3.97
CA GLU A 122 -11.59 10.31 2.98
C GLU A 122 -13.01 9.89 3.34
N LEU A 123 -13.29 9.63 4.62
CA LEU A 123 -14.63 9.32 5.10
C LEU A 123 -15.59 10.49 4.87
N GLN A 124 -15.13 11.71 5.11
CA GLN A 124 -15.94 12.91 4.87
C GLN A 124 -16.25 13.06 3.39
N ALA A 125 -15.28 12.84 2.51
CA ALA A 125 -15.47 12.87 1.07
C ALA A 125 -16.45 11.78 0.62
N PHE A 126 -16.36 10.59 1.17
CA PHE A 126 -17.28 9.48 0.91
C PHE A 126 -18.71 9.85 1.34
N LYS A 127 -18.87 10.38 2.53
CA LYS A 127 -20.15 10.86 3.05
C LYS A 127 -20.78 11.90 2.12
N ASN A 128 -20.00 12.89 1.70
CA ASN A 128 -20.49 13.95 0.82
C ASN A 128 -20.93 13.42 -0.54
N LYS A 129 -20.18 12.43 -1.08
CA LYS A 129 -20.47 11.82 -2.37
C LYS A 129 -21.80 11.04 -2.36
N TYR A 130 -22.08 10.35 -1.27
CA TYR A 130 -23.20 9.41 -1.18
C TYR A 130 -24.30 9.85 -0.20
N LYS A 131 -24.33 11.12 0.20
CA LYS A 131 -25.26 11.63 1.21
C LYS A 131 -26.74 11.47 0.86
N MET A 132 -27.07 11.23 -0.41
CA MET A 132 -28.44 11.02 -0.86
C MET A 132 -28.94 9.59 -0.60
N LEU A 133 -28.04 8.67 -0.25
CA LEU A 133 -28.38 7.27 0.00
C LEU A 133 -28.87 7.10 1.44
N LYS A 134 -30.17 7.00 1.61
CA LYS A 134 -30.83 6.96 2.93
C LYS A 134 -30.40 5.79 3.80
N GLU A 135 -30.10 4.65 3.18
CA GLU A 135 -29.68 3.43 3.87
C GLU A 135 -28.33 3.57 4.58
N LEU A 136 -27.53 4.57 4.18
CA LEU A 136 -26.24 4.84 4.79
C LEU A 136 -26.27 5.93 5.86
N LYS A 137 -27.44 6.52 6.11
CA LYS A 137 -27.59 7.67 7.02
C LYS A 137 -27.04 7.40 8.41
N GLU A 138 -27.37 6.26 8.99
CA GLU A 138 -26.92 5.92 10.36
C GLU A 138 -25.41 5.84 10.44
N ILE A 139 -24.75 5.28 9.41
CA ILE A 139 -23.29 5.20 9.34
C ILE A 139 -22.70 6.59 9.18
N PHE A 140 -23.29 7.42 8.32
CA PHE A 140 -22.81 8.77 8.06
C PHE A 140 -22.93 9.70 9.27
N ASP A 141 -23.96 9.50 10.10
CA ASP A 141 -24.16 10.29 11.32
C ASP A 141 -23.04 10.07 12.36
N LEU A 142 -22.30 8.95 12.25
CA LEU A 142 -21.15 8.65 13.09
C LEU A 142 -19.85 9.29 12.59
N ILE A 143 -19.83 9.82 11.38
CA ILE A 143 -18.65 10.44 10.78
C ILE A 143 -18.66 11.93 11.15
N PRO A 144 -17.60 12.40 11.86
CA PRO A 144 -17.51 13.81 12.29
C PRO A 144 -17.41 14.80 11.13
#